data_4f329b317cdc4f26d1ef0099041cff99
#
_entry.id   4f329b317cdc4f26d1ef0099041cff99
#
_cell.length_a   1.000
_cell.length_b   1.000
_cell.length_c   1.000
_cell.angle_alpha   90.00
_cell.angle_beta   90.00
_cell.angle_gamma   90.00
#
_symmetry.space_group_name_H-M   'P 1'
#
loop_
_entity.id
_entity.type
_entity.pdbx_description
1 polymer ?
#
loop_
_entity_poly.entity_id
_entity_poly.type
_entity_poly.pdbx_seq_one_letter_code
_entity_poly.pdbx_strand_id
1 'polypeptide(L)'
;MKFWLVSESSVAAPPHGERCHHGGVNATTEHAPVDAWGPDFLGPGFEARTLELLPDDEDDGAVATLVRHLPALDPGALPGTPTTPTFIYLYLHGWNDYFFQTHLAREISRLGGAFYALDLRRYGRSWREGQMLGWCTSLAEYDEDLGRALSAIRADQGWETELVLSGHSTGGLVASLWADRHPGALRALVLNSAWLSLQGSELVRTVGDPVLRTLALRDPRMSILDGWVDPARVFSITDGWLPERDGELPDPAWADDPYVTGWDINPAWSIKPSAPVRVGWLQAVMEGHNRVTQGLDIRCPVLSMGAASTRLGVTWTPESRSADTIIDADATARRAVMLGKLVTIARFPGGVHDLTLSEPPVREQVFSAMRRWMAAYVLR
;
A
#
# COMPACT_ATOMS: atom_id res chain seq x y z
N MET A 1 35.90 -13.73 15.59
CA MET A 1 36.49 -14.84 14.85
C MET A 1 36.39 -16.12 15.69
N LYS A 2 35.32 -16.89 15.44
CA LYS A 2 35.17 -18.33 15.68
C LYS A 2 33.79 -18.75 15.22
N PHE A 3 33.76 -19.53 14.14
CA PHE A 3 32.57 -20.18 13.55
C PHE A 3 32.16 -21.34 14.47
N TRP A 4 30.85 -21.49 14.68
CA TRP A 4 30.25 -22.74 15.11
C TRP A 4 29.35 -23.29 14.01
N LEU A 5 29.80 -24.36 13.40
CA LEU A 5 29.02 -25.30 12.60
C LEU A 5 28.09 -26.07 13.54
N VAL A 6 26.80 -26.10 13.26
CA VAL A 6 25.85 -27.05 13.84
C VAL A 6 25.26 -27.88 12.70
N SER A 7 25.38 -29.17 12.85
CA SER A 7 25.06 -30.24 11.93
C SER A 7 23.58 -30.30 11.57
N GLU A 8 23.32 -30.64 10.32
CA GLU A 8 22.04 -31.03 9.75
C GLU A 8 21.46 -32.26 10.48
N SER A 9 20.21 -32.14 10.90
CA SER A 9 19.34 -33.28 11.12
C SER A 9 18.14 -33.14 10.19
N SER A 10 18.10 -34.04 9.21
CA SER A 10 17.05 -34.20 8.23
C SER A 10 15.74 -34.60 8.92
N VAL A 11 14.74 -33.73 8.89
CA VAL A 11 13.35 -34.10 9.18
C VAL A 11 12.61 -34.12 7.85
N ALA A 12 12.14 -35.30 7.47
CA ALA A 12 11.35 -35.52 6.26
C ALA A 12 10.02 -34.75 6.33
N ALA A 13 9.72 -34.03 5.26
CA ALA A 13 8.44 -33.33 5.09
C ALA A 13 7.29 -34.36 4.94
N PRO A 14 6.13 -34.16 5.56
CA PRO A 14 4.94 -34.95 5.31
C PRO A 14 4.33 -34.66 3.94
N PRO A 15 3.62 -35.64 3.31
CA PRO A 15 3.07 -35.45 1.98
C PRO A 15 1.96 -34.41 1.96
N HIS A 16 2.04 -33.53 0.98
CA HIS A 16 1.02 -32.51 0.70
C HIS A 16 -0.33 -33.18 0.37
N GLY A 17 -1.31 -32.98 1.24
CA GLY A 17 -2.71 -33.24 0.93
C GLY A 17 -3.18 -32.28 -0.16
N GLU A 18 -3.68 -32.84 -1.25
CA GLU A 18 -4.32 -32.09 -2.34
C GLU A 18 -5.51 -31.28 -1.79
N ARG A 19 -5.36 -29.98 -1.71
CA ARG A 19 -6.49 -29.07 -1.56
C ARG A 19 -7.08 -28.82 -2.94
N CYS A 20 -8.37 -29.11 -3.10
CA CYS A 20 -9.13 -28.75 -4.28
C CYS A 20 -9.10 -27.23 -4.45
N HIS A 21 -8.23 -26.74 -5.34
CA HIS A 21 -8.33 -25.39 -5.85
C HIS A 21 -9.55 -25.33 -6.77
N HIS A 22 -10.56 -24.57 -6.38
CA HIS A 22 -11.59 -24.16 -7.30
C HIS A 22 -10.96 -23.27 -8.39
N GLY A 23 -11.07 -23.75 -9.64
CA GLY A 23 -10.92 -23.00 -10.86
C GLY A 23 -9.58 -22.29 -11.03
N GLY A 24 -8.56 -22.98 -11.54
CA GLY A 24 -7.39 -22.32 -12.09
C GLY A 24 -7.79 -21.36 -13.21
N VAL A 25 -7.92 -20.08 -12.89
CA VAL A 25 -7.79 -19.04 -13.89
C VAL A 25 -6.30 -19.04 -14.23
N ASN A 26 -5.98 -19.49 -15.45
CA ASN A 26 -4.69 -19.17 -16.05
C ASN A 26 -4.53 -17.65 -15.94
N ALA A 27 -3.67 -17.20 -15.04
CA ALA A 27 -3.27 -15.81 -14.96
C ALA A 27 -2.42 -15.49 -16.20
N THR A 28 -3.07 -15.40 -17.35
CA THR A 28 -2.57 -14.58 -18.44
C THR A 28 -2.56 -13.17 -17.87
N THR A 29 -1.39 -12.55 -17.79
CA THR A 29 -1.20 -11.13 -17.50
C THR A 29 -1.81 -10.33 -18.67
N GLU A 30 -3.13 -10.39 -18.83
CA GLU A 30 -3.84 -9.51 -19.76
C GLU A 30 -3.85 -8.14 -19.09
N HIS A 31 -3.05 -7.24 -19.65
CA HIS A 31 -3.00 -5.86 -19.16
C HIS A 31 -4.31 -5.15 -19.51
N ALA A 32 -4.74 -4.24 -18.63
CA ALA A 32 -5.89 -3.39 -18.86
C ALA A 32 -5.75 -2.62 -20.20
N PRO A 33 -6.85 -2.34 -20.91
CA PRO A 33 -6.81 -1.58 -22.16
C PRO A 33 -6.15 -0.21 -21.98
N VAL A 34 -5.42 0.21 -23.01
CA VAL A 34 -4.82 1.55 -23.04
C VAL A 34 -5.93 2.57 -23.29
N ASP A 35 -5.96 3.59 -22.45
CA ASP A 35 -6.90 4.72 -22.49
C ASP A 35 -8.40 4.34 -22.62
N ALA A 36 -8.75 3.11 -22.23
CA ALA A 36 -10.12 2.61 -22.15
C ALA A 36 -10.34 1.79 -20.89
N TRP A 37 -11.57 1.76 -20.38
CA TRP A 37 -11.93 0.91 -19.25
C TRP A 37 -12.20 -0.52 -19.72
N GLY A 38 -11.69 -1.49 -19.00
CA GLY A 38 -11.95 -2.92 -19.17
C GLY A 38 -12.09 -3.64 -17.84
N PRO A 39 -12.62 -4.88 -17.84
CA PRO A 39 -12.77 -5.67 -16.63
C PRO A 39 -11.43 -5.82 -15.89
N ASP A 40 -11.47 -5.73 -14.55
CA ASP A 40 -10.32 -6.02 -13.71
C ASP A 40 -10.42 -7.42 -13.09
N PHE A 41 -9.26 -8.03 -12.73
CA PHE A 41 -9.22 -9.36 -12.10
C PHE A 41 -9.93 -9.38 -10.72
N LEU A 42 -10.17 -8.23 -10.09
CA LEU A 42 -10.96 -8.12 -8.85
C LEU A 42 -12.43 -8.52 -9.04
N GLY A 43 -12.86 -8.75 -10.28
CA GLY A 43 -14.16 -9.25 -10.61
C GLY A 43 -15.22 -8.17 -10.90
N PRO A 44 -16.50 -8.58 -10.96
CA PRO A 44 -17.58 -7.67 -11.31
C PRO A 44 -17.62 -6.44 -10.43
N GLY A 45 -17.84 -5.27 -11.04
CA GLY A 45 -17.83 -3.99 -10.34
C GLY A 45 -16.46 -3.32 -10.26
N PHE A 46 -15.39 -3.97 -10.74
CA PHE A 46 -14.08 -3.38 -10.86
C PHE A 46 -13.62 -3.33 -12.31
N GLU A 47 -13.12 -2.18 -12.72
CA GLU A 47 -12.55 -1.97 -14.03
C GLU A 47 -11.18 -1.32 -13.90
N ALA A 48 -10.29 -1.63 -14.85
CA ALA A 48 -8.97 -1.05 -14.94
C ALA A 48 -8.72 -0.39 -16.29
N ARG A 49 -7.85 0.62 -16.30
CA ARG A 49 -7.42 1.36 -17.47
C ARG A 49 -5.93 1.61 -17.40
N THR A 50 -5.19 1.27 -18.45
CA THR A 50 -3.78 1.60 -18.60
C THR A 50 -3.62 3.05 -19.05
N LEU A 51 -2.75 3.78 -18.37
CA LEU A 51 -2.39 5.17 -18.67
C LEU A 51 -0.93 5.19 -19.17
N GLU A 52 -0.73 5.63 -20.39
CA GLU A 52 0.62 5.81 -20.93
C GLU A 52 1.32 6.98 -20.25
N LEU A 53 2.58 6.78 -19.90
CA LEU A 53 3.47 7.77 -19.32
C LEU A 53 4.56 8.15 -20.33
N LEU A 54 5.27 9.22 -20.09
CA LEU A 54 6.40 9.61 -20.92
C LEU A 54 7.53 8.57 -20.79
N PRO A 55 8.29 8.32 -21.88
CA PRO A 55 9.52 7.55 -21.80
C PRO A 55 10.48 8.14 -20.77
N ASP A 56 11.18 7.27 -20.07
CA ASP A 56 12.24 7.66 -19.14
C ASP A 56 13.55 6.90 -19.45
N ASP A 57 14.60 7.09 -18.62
CA ASP A 57 15.91 6.48 -18.87
C ASP A 57 15.94 4.94 -18.71
N GLU A 58 14.84 4.34 -18.24
CA GLU A 58 14.75 2.90 -18.01
C GLU A 58 13.83 2.20 -19.03
N ASP A 59 12.82 2.91 -19.55
CA ASP A 59 11.77 2.34 -20.39
C ASP A 59 11.39 3.28 -21.53
N ASP A 60 11.19 2.73 -22.73
CA ASP A 60 10.63 3.43 -23.90
C ASP A 60 9.15 3.83 -23.68
N GLY A 61 8.52 3.34 -22.60
CA GLY A 61 7.13 3.65 -22.24
C GLY A 61 6.72 2.98 -20.93
N ALA A 62 6.93 3.66 -19.81
CA ALA A 62 6.31 3.27 -18.55
C ALA A 62 4.79 3.50 -18.62
N VAL A 63 4.04 2.79 -17.78
CA VAL A 63 2.60 2.97 -17.66
C VAL A 63 2.21 3.05 -16.19
N ALA A 64 1.08 3.71 -15.90
CA ALA A 64 0.35 3.56 -14.66
C ALA A 64 -0.98 2.86 -14.94
N THR A 65 -1.61 2.24 -13.96
CA THR A 65 -2.91 1.60 -14.13
C THR A 65 -3.90 2.15 -13.11
N LEU A 66 -4.98 2.72 -13.62
CA LEU A 66 -6.06 3.26 -12.83
C LEU A 66 -7.17 2.22 -12.72
N VAL A 67 -7.54 1.87 -11.48
CA VAL A 67 -8.68 0.98 -11.18
C VAL A 67 -9.83 1.84 -10.67
N ARG A 68 -11.08 1.49 -11.05
CA ARG A 68 -12.29 2.12 -10.49
C ARG A 68 -13.25 1.08 -9.95
N HIS A 69 -14.03 1.48 -8.97
CA HIS A 69 -15.15 0.70 -8.44
C HIS A 69 -16.49 1.23 -8.95
N LEU A 70 -17.31 0.34 -9.49
CA LEU A 70 -18.65 0.59 -10.00
C LEU A 70 -19.67 -0.17 -9.13
N PRO A 71 -20.20 0.45 -8.06
CA PRO A 71 -21.05 -0.25 -7.09
C PRO A 71 -22.30 -0.90 -7.69
N ALA A 72 -22.85 -0.32 -8.76
CA ALA A 72 -24.03 -0.87 -9.43
C ALA A 72 -23.77 -2.22 -10.13
N LEU A 73 -22.50 -2.54 -10.40
CA LEU A 73 -22.08 -3.78 -11.05
C LEU A 73 -21.38 -4.75 -10.06
N ASP A 74 -21.16 -4.34 -8.81
CA ASP A 74 -20.50 -5.16 -7.79
C ASP A 74 -21.52 -5.93 -6.95
N PRO A 75 -21.55 -7.28 -7.03
CA PRO A 75 -22.41 -8.11 -6.17
C PRO A 75 -22.11 -7.95 -4.67
N GLY A 76 -20.88 -7.52 -4.33
CA GLY A 76 -20.45 -7.26 -2.96
C GLY A 76 -20.65 -5.82 -2.49
N ALA A 77 -21.31 -4.97 -3.29
CA ALA A 77 -21.59 -3.59 -2.91
C ALA A 77 -22.40 -3.51 -1.61
N LEU A 78 -22.00 -2.58 -0.73
CA LEU A 78 -22.65 -2.46 0.58
C LEU A 78 -24.05 -1.82 0.45
N PRO A 79 -25.02 -2.27 1.26
CA PRO A 79 -26.35 -1.68 1.25
C PRO A 79 -26.34 -0.17 1.53
N GLY A 80 -27.18 0.56 0.83
CA GLY A 80 -27.32 2.02 0.98
C GLY A 80 -26.22 2.82 0.26
N THR A 81 -25.40 2.19 -0.60
CA THR A 81 -24.44 2.90 -1.43
C THR A 81 -25.16 3.87 -2.38
N PRO A 82 -24.82 5.18 -2.37
CA PRO A 82 -25.40 6.15 -3.27
C PRO A 82 -25.09 5.86 -4.74
N THR A 83 -26.03 6.16 -5.62
CA THR A 83 -25.84 5.99 -7.09
C THR A 83 -25.02 7.13 -7.70
N THR A 84 -24.98 8.29 -7.04
CA THR A 84 -24.23 9.47 -7.51
C THR A 84 -23.17 9.81 -6.47
N PRO A 85 -21.88 9.72 -6.81
CA PRO A 85 -20.83 10.11 -5.90
C PRO A 85 -20.78 11.63 -5.70
N THR A 86 -20.36 12.04 -4.51
CA THR A 86 -20.23 13.45 -4.12
C THR A 86 -18.80 13.92 -3.99
N PHE A 87 -17.84 13.00 -3.93
CA PHE A 87 -16.40 13.28 -3.91
C PHE A 87 -15.64 12.17 -4.63
N ILE A 88 -14.40 12.46 -5.04
CA ILE A 88 -13.46 11.49 -5.58
C ILE A 88 -12.57 11.00 -4.44
N TYR A 89 -12.31 9.69 -4.38
CA TYR A 89 -11.33 9.09 -3.50
C TYR A 89 -10.29 8.36 -4.33
N LEU A 90 -9.03 8.83 -4.31
CA LEU A 90 -7.92 8.20 -5.02
C LEU A 90 -6.97 7.56 -4.01
N TYR A 91 -6.76 6.24 -4.14
CA TYR A 91 -5.89 5.44 -3.28
C TYR A 91 -4.54 5.15 -3.95
N LEU A 92 -3.44 5.27 -3.18
CA LEU A 92 -2.09 4.87 -3.56
C LEU A 92 -1.60 3.74 -2.65
N HIS A 93 -1.10 2.68 -3.26
CA HIS A 93 -0.55 1.50 -2.56
C HIS A 93 0.86 1.74 -2.00
N GLY A 94 1.38 0.76 -1.22
CA GLY A 94 2.73 0.77 -0.65
C GLY A 94 3.82 0.18 -1.55
N TRP A 95 5.02 -0.03 -0.95
CA TRP A 95 6.12 -0.75 -1.60
C TRP A 95 5.79 -2.22 -1.81
N ASN A 96 6.16 -2.76 -2.99
CA ASN A 96 5.94 -4.18 -3.34
C ASN A 96 4.47 -4.59 -3.23
N ASP A 97 3.57 -3.65 -3.53
CA ASP A 97 2.14 -3.74 -3.33
C ASP A 97 1.38 -3.20 -4.54
N TYR A 98 0.06 -3.35 -4.54
CA TYR A 98 -0.87 -2.85 -5.54
C TYR A 98 -2.28 -2.83 -4.93
N PHE A 99 -3.26 -2.29 -5.64
CA PHE A 99 -4.62 -2.27 -5.09
C PHE A 99 -5.33 -3.64 -5.24
N PHE A 100 -5.77 -4.20 -4.08
CA PHE A 100 -6.60 -5.40 -4.01
C PHE A 100 -7.68 -5.33 -2.92
N GLN A 101 -7.70 -4.30 -2.11
CA GLN A 101 -8.56 -4.10 -0.94
C GLN A 101 -10.00 -3.73 -1.36
N THR A 102 -10.74 -4.65 -2.00
CA THR A 102 -12.10 -4.40 -2.51
C THR A 102 -13.07 -3.90 -1.43
N HIS A 103 -12.91 -4.37 -0.19
CA HIS A 103 -13.72 -3.93 0.96
C HIS A 103 -13.49 -2.45 1.31
N LEU A 104 -12.29 -1.89 1.11
CA LEU A 104 -12.04 -0.45 1.24
C LEU A 104 -12.81 0.32 0.15
N ALA A 105 -12.76 -0.14 -1.10
CA ALA A 105 -13.49 0.49 -2.19
C ALA A 105 -15.00 0.53 -1.93
N ARG A 106 -15.56 -0.61 -1.48
CA ARG A 106 -16.97 -0.73 -1.10
C ARG A 106 -17.37 0.21 0.02
N GLU A 107 -16.51 0.32 1.06
CA GLU A 107 -16.76 1.22 2.19
C GLU A 107 -16.75 2.70 1.76
N ILE A 108 -15.79 3.11 0.95
CA ILE A 108 -15.72 4.48 0.43
C ILE A 108 -16.90 4.78 -0.50
N SER A 109 -17.28 3.84 -1.37
CA SER A 109 -18.45 4.02 -2.23
C SER A 109 -19.75 4.15 -1.43
N ARG A 110 -19.89 3.40 -0.32
CA ARG A 110 -21.02 3.53 0.61
C ARG A 110 -21.10 4.92 1.25
N LEU A 111 -19.95 5.59 1.44
CA LEU A 111 -19.88 6.97 1.91
C LEU A 111 -20.19 8.02 0.82
N GLY A 112 -20.45 7.58 -0.42
CA GLY A 112 -20.71 8.46 -1.56
C GLY A 112 -19.44 8.90 -2.30
N GLY A 113 -18.32 8.17 -2.14
CA GLY A 113 -17.10 8.42 -2.89
C GLY A 113 -17.09 7.68 -4.24
N ALA A 114 -16.67 8.36 -5.31
CA ALA A 114 -16.19 7.70 -6.50
C ALA A 114 -14.80 7.13 -6.19
N PHE A 115 -14.71 5.82 -5.98
CA PHE A 115 -13.46 5.19 -5.61
C PHE A 115 -12.59 4.89 -6.82
N TYR A 116 -11.34 5.30 -6.73
CA TYR A 116 -10.27 4.99 -7.66
C TYR A 116 -9.03 4.53 -6.89
N ALA A 117 -8.23 3.65 -7.49
CA ALA A 117 -6.91 3.28 -7.02
C ALA A 117 -5.91 3.35 -8.18
N LEU A 118 -4.70 3.80 -7.89
CA LEU A 118 -3.63 3.93 -8.86
C LEU A 118 -2.50 2.96 -8.51
N ASP A 119 -2.30 1.95 -9.38
CA ASP A 119 -1.06 1.20 -9.38
C ASP A 119 0.00 2.05 -10.10
N LEU A 120 0.98 2.54 -9.33
CA LEU A 120 2.03 3.43 -9.82
C LEU A 120 2.92 2.71 -10.84
N ARG A 121 3.70 3.45 -11.62
CA ARG A 121 4.65 2.88 -12.59
C ARG A 121 5.50 1.77 -11.98
N ARG A 122 5.66 0.66 -12.70
CA ARG A 122 6.45 -0.50 -12.30
C ARG A 122 5.96 -1.22 -11.03
N TYR A 123 4.67 -1.06 -10.69
CA TYR A 123 4.01 -1.81 -9.62
C TYR A 123 2.74 -2.49 -10.13
N GLY A 124 2.36 -3.60 -9.52
CA GLY A 124 1.09 -4.24 -9.72
C GLY A 124 0.74 -4.43 -11.20
N ARG A 125 -0.43 -3.95 -11.60
CA ARG A 125 -0.92 -4.00 -13.01
C ARG A 125 -0.05 -3.17 -13.97
N SER A 126 0.72 -2.23 -13.44
CA SER A 126 1.59 -1.34 -14.23
C SER A 126 2.96 -1.94 -14.52
N TRP A 127 3.34 -3.00 -13.79
CA TRP A 127 4.62 -3.67 -14.01
C TRP A 127 4.61 -4.45 -15.32
N ARG A 128 5.72 -4.43 -16.03
CA ARG A 128 5.96 -5.19 -17.25
C ARG A 128 7.17 -6.08 -17.07
N GLU A 129 7.17 -7.23 -17.76
CA GLU A 129 8.30 -8.17 -17.73
C GLU A 129 9.60 -7.49 -18.15
N GLY A 130 10.66 -7.71 -17.40
CA GLY A 130 11.96 -7.08 -17.61
C GLY A 130 12.17 -5.75 -16.87
N GLN A 131 11.10 -5.10 -16.39
CA GLN A 131 11.23 -3.88 -15.62
C GLN A 131 11.70 -4.17 -14.18
N MET A 132 12.47 -3.23 -13.63
CA MET A 132 12.80 -3.22 -12.20
C MET A 132 11.58 -2.80 -11.38
N LEU A 133 10.99 -3.74 -10.63
CA LEU A 133 9.80 -3.48 -9.82
C LEU A 133 10.03 -2.29 -8.88
N GLY A 134 9.10 -1.34 -8.90
CA GLY A 134 9.10 -0.16 -8.05
C GLY A 134 10.24 0.84 -8.27
N TRP A 135 11.01 0.70 -9.35
CA TRP A 135 12.14 1.56 -9.63
C TRP A 135 11.73 3.01 -9.87
N CYS A 136 12.37 3.92 -9.16
CA CYS A 136 12.43 5.35 -9.43
C CYS A 136 13.68 5.94 -8.79
N THR A 137 14.12 7.10 -9.24
CA THR A 137 15.23 7.87 -8.67
C THR A 137 14.75 9.08 -7.87
N SER A 138 13.48 9.43 -8.02
CA SER A 138 12.82 10.50 -7.27
C SER A 138 11.35 10.18 -7.05
N LEU A 139 10.83 10.40 -5.84
CA LEU A 139 9.39 10.27 -5.59
C LEU A 139 8.54 11.33 -6.34
N ALA A 140 9.16 12.35 -6.91
CA ALA A 140 8.48 13.32 -7.77
C ALA A 140 8.14 12.76 -9.17
N GLU A 141 8.75 11.65 -9.59
CA GLU A 141 8.38 10.95 -10.83
C GLU A 141 6.91 10.53 -10.82
N TYR A 142 6.38 10.16 -9.66
CA TYR A 142 4.97 9.80 -9.48
C TYR A 142 3.98 10.98 -9.65
N ASP A 143 4.47 12.23 -9.77
CA ASP A 143 3.60 13.37 -10.08
C ASP A 143 3.00 13.26 -11.48
N GLU A 144 3.71 12.63 -12.43
CA GLU A 144 3.18 12.31 -13.75
C GLU A 144 2.07 11.24 -13.68
N ASP A 145 2.31 10.15 -12.93
CA ASP A 145 1.32 9.09 -12.72
C ASP A 145 0.01 9.66 -12.16
N LEU A 146 0.13 10.46 -11.10
CA LEU A 146 -1.00 11.14 -10.48
C LEU A 146 -1.67 12.14 -11.43
N GLY A 147 -0.90 12.90 -12.20
CA GLY A 147 -1.42 13.86 -13.19
C GLY A 147 -2.23 13.18 -14.27
N ARG A 148 -1.75 12.04 -14.82
CA ARG A 148 -2.47 11.24 -15.83
C ARG A 148 -3.72 10.60 -15.22
N ALA A 149 -3.62 10.04 -14.01
CA ALA A 149 -4.76 9.47 -13.29
C ALA A 149 -5.84 10.53 -13.03
N LEU A 150 -5.47 11.69 -12.50
CA LEU A 150 -6.40 12.77 -12.22
C LEU A 150 -7.07 13.30 -13.50
N SER A 151 -6.35 13.37 -14.60
CA SER A 151 -6.94 13.76 -15.91
C SER A 151 -8.03 12.78 -16.34
N ALA A 152 -7.78 11.46 -16.22
CA ALA A 152 -8.77 10.43 -16.53
C ALA A 152 -9.97 10.47 -15.56
N ILE A 153 -9.72 10.61 -14.25
CA ILE A 153 -10.76 10.71 -13.22
C ILE A 153 -11.63 11.95 -13.45
N ARG A 154 -11.03 13.10 -13.78
CA ARG A 154 -11.76 14.35 -14.05
C ARG A 154 -12.65 14.26 -15.30
N ALA A 155 -12.22 13.50 -16.31
CA ALA A 155 -13.04 13.20 -17.46
C ALA A 155 -14.30 12.40 -17.08
N ASP A 156 -14.20 11.48 -16.11
CA ASP A 156 -15.32 10.67 -15.63
C ASP A 156 -16.23 11.43 -14.64
N GLN A 157 -15.66 12.20 -13.71
CA GLN A 157 -16.36 12.75 -12.54
C GLN A 157 -16.61 14.27 -12.61
N GLY A 158 -16.00 14.96 -13.56
CA GLY A 158 -16.03 16.43 -13.66
C GLY A 158 -14.98 17.12 -12.79
N TRP A 159 -14.68 18.37 -13.14
CA TRP A 159 -13.58 19.14 -12.53
C TRP A 159 -13.94 19.70 -11.15
N GLU A 160 -15.22 19.95 -10.90
CA GLU A 160 -15.72 20.55 -9.65
C GLU A 160 -15.82 19.55 -8.50
N THR A 161 -15.74 18.23 -8.77
CA THR A 161 -15.83 17.20 -7.74
C THR A 161 -14.60 17.21 -6.83
N GLU A 162 -14.79 17.35 -5.53
CA GLU A 162 -13.71 17.45 -4.55
C GLU A 162 -12.89 16.14 -4.48
N LEU A 163 -11.56 16.26 -4.34
CA LEU A 163 -10.62 15.13 -4.34
C LEU A 163 -10.15 14.85 -2.90
N VAL A 164 -10.32 13.60 -2.47
CA VAL A 164 -9.64 13.01 -1.31
C VAL A 164 -8.53 12.10 -1.85
N LEU A 165 -7.29 12.38 -1.47
CA LEU A 165 -6.16 11.50 -1.76
C LEU A 165 -5.89 10.60 -0.56
N SER A 166 -5.63 9.34 -0.80
CA SER A 166 -5.27 8.37 0.24
C SER A 166 -4.00 7.64 -0.12
N GLY A 167 -3.21 7.28 0.88
CA GLY A 167 -2.00 6.49 0.64
C GLY A 167 -1.67 5.55 1.79
N HIS A 168 -1.26 4.34 1.42
CA HIS A 168 -0.75 3.33 2.33
C HIS A 168 0.77 3.30 2.31
N SER A 169 1.41 3.21 3.48
CA SER A 169 2.85 3.00 3.61
C SER A 169 3.68 4.00 2.77
N THR A 170 4.48 3.55 1.81
CA THR A 170 5.23 4.41 0.87
C THR A 170 4.30 5.28 0.04
N GLY A 171 3.13 4.77 -0.38
CA GLY A 171 2.11 5.58 -1.06
C GLY A 171 1.59 6.73 -0.19
N GLY A 172 1.59 6.56 1.14
CA GLY A 172 1.29 7.64 2.09
C GLY A 172 2.37 8.72 2.11
N LEU A 173 3.65 8.36 1.98
CA LEU A 173 4.73 9.34 1.80
C LEU A 173 4.58 10.08 0.48
N VAL A 174 4.37 9.37 -0.63
CA VAL A 174 4.14 9.96 -1.96
C VAL A 174 2.96 10.92 -1.92
N ALA A 175 1.81 10.51 -1.38
CA ALA A 175 0.62 11.35 -1.26
C ALA A 175 0.86 12.62 -0.42
N SER A 176 1.63 12.50 0.67
CA SER A 176 1.98 13.64 1.53
C SER A 176 2.88 14.66 0.81
N LEU A 177 3.90 14.17 0.11
CA LEU A 177 4.81 15.01 -0.67
C LEU A 177 4.09 15.67 -1.86
N TRP A 178 3.19 14.93 -2.51
CA TRP A 178 2.37 15.48 -3.60
C TRP A 178 1.44 16.57 -3.09
N ALA A 179 0.76 16.37 -1.95
CA ALA A 179 -0.12 17.36 -1.35
C ALA A 179 0.60 18.66 -0.95
N ASP A 180 1.86 18.57 -0.51
CA ASP A 180 2.72 19.71 -0.22
C ASP A 180 3.08 20.51 -1.49
N ARG A 181 3.35 19.81 -2.60
CA ARG A 181 3.67 20.46 -3.89
C ARG A 181 2.43 21.03 -4.60
N HIS A 182 1.23 20.57 -4.28
CA HIS A 182 -0.02 20.95 -4.93
C HIS A 182 -1.03 21.55 -3.95
N PRO A 183 -0.73 22.70 -3.31
CA PRO A 183 -1.58 23.31 -2.30
C PRO A 183 -2.94 23.68 -2.87
N GLY A 184 -4.00 23.24 -2.20
CA GLY A 184 -5.40 23.50 -2.62
C GLY A 184 -5.98 22.48 -3.61
N ALA A 185 -5.21 21.50 -4.07
CA ALA A 185 -5.70 20.44 -4.96
C ALA A 185 -6.60 19.42 -4.24
N LEU A 186 -6.45 19.28 -2.92
CA LEU A 186 -7.14 18.28 -2.11
C LEU A 186 -8.18 18.89 -1.19
N ARG A 187 -9.32 18.21 -1.08
CA ARG A 187 -10.30 18.39 0.00
C ARG A 187 -9.77 17.83 1.31
N ALA A 188 -9.13 16.66 1.26
CA ALA A 188 -8.58 15.96 2.42
C ALA A 188 -7.48 14.98 2.01
N LEU A 189 -6.61 14.63 2.97
CA LEU A 189 -5.59 13.59 2.84
C LEU A 189 -5.82 12.50 3.91
N VAL A 190 -5.92 11.23 3.49
CA VAL A 190 -6.11 10.07 4.36
C VAL A 190 -4.90 9.15 4.26
N LEU A 191 -4.25 8.90 5.38
CA LEU A 191 -3.02 8.11 5.44
C LEU A 191 -3.23 6.85 6.27
N ASN A 192 -2.92 5.70 5.69
CA ASN A 192 -2.93 4.40 6.34
C ASN A 192 -1.48 3.95 6.53
N SER A 193 -1.00 3.98 7.77
CA SER A 193 0.37 3.60 8.15
C SER A 193 1.45 4.20 7.24
N ALA A 194 1.33 5.51 6.93
CA ALA A 194 2.23 6.18 6.01
C ALA A 194 3.69 6.10 6.50
N TRP A 195 4.61 5.73 5.61
CA TRP A 195 6.03 5.63 5.95
C TRP A 195 6.69 7.01 6.00
N LEU A 196 6.51 7.72 7.10
CA LEU A 196 6.97 9.12 7.27
C LEU A 196 8.36 9.24 7.89
N SER A 197 8.96 8.13 8.33
CA SER A 197 10.26 8.12 9.00
C SER A 197 10.95 6.78 8.81
N LEU A 198 12.24 6.80 8.51
CA LEU A 198 13.04 5.58 8.48
C LEU A 198 13.19 5.01 9.90
N GLN A 199 13.08 3.67 10.01
CA GLN A 199 13.34 2.98 11.28
C GLN A 199 14.81 3.11 11.67
N GLY A 200 15.07 3.19 12.98
CA GLY A 200 16.41 3.26 13.55
C GLY A 200 16.73 4.60 14.20
N SER A 201 17.89 4.64 14.87
CA SER A 201 18.36 5.84 15.56
C SER A 201 18.75 6.95 14.56
N GLU A 202 18.71 8.22 15.00
CA GLU A 202 19.23 9.34 14.19
C GLU A 202 20.68 9.12 13.75
N LEU A 203 21.45 8.39 14.56
CA LEU A 203 22.83 8.04 14.23
C LEU A 203 22.91 7.13 13.00
N VAL A 204 22.03 6.13 12.88
CA VAL A 204 21.97 5.24 11.70
C VAL A 204 21.61 6.02 10.45
N ARG A 205 20.68 6.98 10.57
CA ARG A 205 20.32 7.89 9.47
C ARG A 205 21.48 8.80 9.08
N THR A 206 22.14 9.41 10.07
CA THR A 206 23.24 10.37 9.82
C THR A 206 24.47 9.72 9.19
N VAL A 207 24.80 8.48 9.59
CA VAL A 207 25.97 7.76 9.04
C VAL A 207 25.62 7.02 7.75
N GLY A 208 24.38 6.53 7.61
CA GLY A 208 23.94 5.79 6.42
C GLY A 208 23.71 6.68 5.19
N ASP A 209 23.22 7.91 5.36
CA ASP A 209 22.88 8.82 4.26
C ASP A 209 24.07 9.15 3.34
N PRO A 210 25.28 9.54 3.82
CA PRO A 210 26.44 9.79 2.96
C PRO A 210 26.92 8.55 2.20
N VAL A 211 26.85 7.37 2.83
CA VAL A 211 27.22 6.09 2.20
C VAL A 211 26.24 5.76 1.08
N LEU A 212 24.94 5.82 1.35
CA LEU A 212 23.91 5.56 0.34
C LEU A 212 24.01 6.54 -0.83
N ARG A 213 24.21 7.82 -0.58
CA ARG A 213 24.44 8.83 -1.64
C ARG A 213 25.63 8.48 -2.51
N THR A 214 26.75 8.06 -1.91
CA THR A 214 27.95 7.67 -2.66
C THR A 214 27.69 6.44 -3.51
N LEU A 215 26.96 5.45 -2.98
CA LEU A 215 26.56 4.24 -3.72
C LEU A 215 25.59 4.58 -4.85
N ALA A 216 24.59 5.44 -4.60
CA ALA A 216 23.63 5.87 -5.60
C ALA A 216 24.27 6.65 -6.76
N LEU A 217 25.27 7.48 -6.47
CA LEU A 217 26.05 8.17 -7.50
C LEU A 217 26.90 7.21 -8.35
N ARG A 218 27.30 6.07 -7.79
CA ARG A 218 28.12 5.07 -8.49
C ARG A 218 27.28 4.10 -9.30
N ASP A 219 26.24 3.55 -8.70
CA ASP A 219 25.28 2.63 -9.33
C ASP A 219 23.93 2.68 -8.58
N PRO A 220 22.99 3.52 -9.01
CA PRO A 220 21.70 3.63 -8.37
C PRO A 220 20.84 2.36 -8.50
N ARG A 221 21.13 1.50 -9.50
CA ARG A 221 20.41 0.24 -9.75
C ARG A 221 20.89 -0.89 -8.87
N MET A 222 22.02 -0.72 -8.17
CA MET A 222 22.57 -1.72 -7.26
C MET A 222 21.50 -2.11 -6.22
N SER A 223 21.24 -3.42 -6.13
CA SER A 223 20.36 -3.95 -5.09
C SER A 223 21.11 -4.06 -3.76
N ILE A 224 20.40 -3.73 -2.70
CA ILE A 224 20.81 -3.90 -1.31
C ILE A 224 19.81 -4.82 -0.63
N LEU A 225 20.26 -5.61 0.32
CA LEU A 225 19.44 -6.57 1.09
C LEU A 225 19.00 -7.84 0.32
N ASP A 226 19.54 -8.12 -0.86
CA ASP A 226 19.26 -9.37 -1.56
C ASP A 226 19.81 -10.58 -0.77
N GLY A 227 18.96 -11.61 -0.63
CA GLY A 227 19.36 -12.89 -0.01
C GLY A 227 19.55 -12.86 1.51
N TRP A 228 19.20 -11.77 2.21
CA TRP A 228 19.36 -11.66 3.67
C TRP A 228 18.29 -12.40 4.44
N VAL A 229 17.15 -12.70 3.81
CA VAL A 229 16.03 -13.39 4.45
C VAL A 229 15.62 -14.57 3.59
N ASP A 230 15.52 -15.75 4.23
CA ASP A 230 14.97 -16.95 3.58
C ASP A 230 13.48 -16.73 3.26
N PRO A 231 13.07 -16.78 1.98
CA PRO A 231 11.66 -16.57 1.58
C PRO A 231 10.68 -17.51 2.30
N ALA A 232 11.10 -18.72 2.62
CA ALA A 232 10.29 -19.72 3.32
C ALA A 232 9.99 -19.35 4.78
N ARG A 233 10.71 -18.38 5.33
CA ARG A 233 10.53 -17.86 6.72
C ARG A 233 9.80 -16.54 6.79
N VAL A 234 9.45 -15.95 5.64
CA VAL A 234 8.72 -14.71 5.60
C VAL A 234 7.22 -14.98 5.50
N PHE A 235 6.52 -14.61 6.53
CA PHE A 235 5.06 -14.70 6.59
C PHE A 235 4.45 -13.30 6.45
N SER A 236 3.30 -13.26 5.80
CA SER A 236 2.51 -12.05 5.64
C SER A 236 1.14 -12.23 6.26
N ILE A 237 0.53 -11.13 6.67
CA ILE A 237 -0.87 -11.13 7.07
C ILE A 237 -1.78 -11.63 5.93
N THR A 238 -1.35 -11.42 4.68
CA THR A 238 -2.10 -11.85 3.49
C THR A 238 -2.13 -13.36 3.26
N ASP A 239 -1.28 -14.13 3.97
CA ASP A 239 -1.25 -15.60 3.87
C ASP A 239 -2.43 -16.28 4.58
N GLY A 240 -3.24 -15.53 5.33
CA GLY A 240 -4.32 -16.06 6.14
C GLY A 240 -3.82 -16.68 7.46
N TRP A 241 -4.73 -17.32 8.16
CA TRP A 241 -4.47 -17.95 9.46
C TRP A 241 -3.97 -19.38 9.32
N LEU A 242 -2.87 -19.71 9.97
CA LEU A 242 -2.32 -21.07 10.03
C LEU A 242 -2.22 -21.47 11.51
N PRO A 243 -2.99 -22.48 11.96
CA PRO A 243 -3.02 -22.87 13.38
C PRO A 243 -1.65 -23.24 13.95
N GLU A 244 -0.77 -23.86 13.16
CA GLU A 244 0.59 -24.24 13.59
C GLU A 244 1.49 -23.02 13.83
N ARG A 245 1.17 -21.89 13.19
CA ARG A 245 1.93 -20.64 13.26
C ARG A 245 1.29 -19.63 14.21
N ASP A 246 -0.04 -19.52 14.15
CA ASP A 246 -0.80 -18.41 14.75
C ASP A 246 -1.60 -18.86 15.99
N GLY A 247 -1.67 -20.19 16.26
CA GLY A 247 -2.48 -20.74 17.32
C GLY A 247 -3.94 -20.92 16.96
N GLU A 248 -4.81 -21.13 17.96
CA GLU A 248 -6.24 -21.26 17.76
C GLU A 248 -6.86 -19.94 17.25
N LEU A 249 -7.85 -20.07 16.38
CA LEU A 249 -8.60 -18.91 15.87
C LEU A 249 -9.37 -18.24 17.01
N PRO A 250 -9.18 -16.93 17.26
CA PRO A 250 -9.80 -16.23 18.38
C PRO A 250 -11.34 -16.25 18.35
N ASP A 251 -11.93 -16.20 17.14
CA ASP A 251 -13.38 -16.23 16.95
C ASP A 251 -13.75 -17.10 15.73
N PRO A 252 -14.48 -18.21 15.93
CA PRO A 252 -14.93 -19.05 14.82
C PRO A 252 -15.80 -18.33 13.78
N ALA A 253 -16.44 -17.22 14.14
CA ALA A 253 -17.23 -16.42 13.20
C ALA A 253 -16.39 -15.76 12.10
N TRP A 254 -15.07 -15.72 12.24
CA TRP A 254 -14.15 -15.17 11.23
C TRP A 254 -13.71 -16.22 10.19
N ALA A 255 -14.15 -17.46 10.28
CA ALA A 255 -13.64 -18.57 9.45
C ALA A 255 -13.67 -18.29 7.94
N ASP A 256 -14.66 -17.52 7.47
CA ASP A 256 -14.81 -17.15 6.06
C ASP A 256 -14.22 -15.76 5.73
N ASP A 257 -13.67 -15.04 6.73
CA ASP A 257 -13.06 -13.71 6.49
C ASP A 257 -11.69 -13.87 5.82
N PRO A 258 -11.29 -12.99 4.89
CA PRO A 258 -9.97 -13.00 4.28
C PRO A 258 -8.80 -12.91 5.27
N TYR A 259 -8.99 -12.35 6.46
CA TYR A 259 -8.01 -12.40 7.55
C TYR A 259 -7.64 -13.83 7.94
N VAL A 260 -8.59 -14.77 7.77
CA VAL A 260 -8.41 -16.20 8.07
C VAL A 260 -8.12 -17.02 6.82
N THR A 261 -8.92 -16.83 5.76
CA THR A 261 -8.78 -17.62 4.53
C THR A 261 -7.58 -17.20 3.65
N GLY A 262 -7.00 -16.05 3.91
CA GLY A 262 -5.99 -15.41 3.09
C GLY A 262 -6.61 -14.43 2.09
N TRP A 263 -5.79 -13.46 1.69
CA TRP A 263 -6.15 -12.47 0.67
C TRP A 263 -5.72 -12.98 -0.71
N ASP A 264 -6.55 -12.75 -1.72
CA ASP A 264 -6.24 -13.14 -3.10
C ASP A 264 -5.19 -12.18 -3.68
N ILE A 265 -3.93 -12.56 -3.55
CA ILE A 265 -2.77 -11.76 -3.96
C ILE A 265 -2.10 -12.40 -5.17
N ASN A 266 -1.88 -11.60 -6.21
CA ASN A 266 -1.06 -12.01 -7.34
C ASN A 266 0.44 -12.02 -6.94
N PRO A 267 1.08 -13.19 -6.87
CA PRO A 267 2.47 -13.30 -6.40
C PRO A 267 3.49 -12.67 -7.35
N ALA A 268 3.14 -12.42 -8.61
CA ALA A 268 4.00 -11.71 -9.56
C ALA A 268 4.07 -10.19 -9.28
N TRP A 269 3.07 -9.65 -8.58
CA TRP A 269 2.96 -8.22 -8.28
C TRP A 269 3.28 -7.86 -6.83
N SER A 270 3.35 -8.88 -5.95
CA SER A 270 3.78 -8.75 -4.56
C SER A 270 4.75 -9.88 -4.24
N ILE A 271 6.04 -9.60 -4.47
CA ILE A 271 7.11 -10.60 -4.42
C ILE A 271 7.49 -10.90 -2.96
N LYS A 272 7.61 -12.18 -2.60
CA LYS A 272 8.12 -12.59 -1.28
C LYS A 272 9.59 -12.96 -1.36
N PRO A 273 10.42 -12.56 -0.39
CA PRO A 273 10.11 -11.79 0.82
C PRO A 273 9.85 -10.30 0.55
N SER A 274 10.38 -9.74 -0.53
CA SER A 274 10.19 -8.38 -1.02
C SER A 274 10.80 -8.27 -2.40
N ALA A 275 10.36 -7.30 -3.19
CA ALA A 275 11.12 -6.86 -4.35
C ALA A 275 12.52 -6.38 -3.94
N PRO A 276 13.53 -6.52 -4.83
CA PRO A 276 14.88 -6.03 -4.56
C PRO A 276 14.88 -4.53 -4.26
N VAL A 277 15.34 -4.15 -3.06
CA VAL A 277 15.47 -2.72 -2.69
C VAL A 277 16.73 -2.15 -3.35
N ARG A 278 16.55 -1.16 -4.23
CA ARG A 278 17.65 -0.53 -4.95
C ARG A 278 18.09 0.76 -4.28
N VAL A 279 19.39 1.04 -4.37
CA VAL A 279 20.02 2.20 -3.70
C VAL A 279 19.37 3.51 -4.14
N GLY A 280 19.09 3.69 -5.44
CA GLY A 280 18.46 4.91 -5.96
C GLY A 280 17.06 5.13 -5.41
N TRP A 281 16.24 4.07 -5.37
CA TRP A 281 14.91 4.14 -4.78
C TRP A 281 14.96 4.46 -3.27
N LEU A 282 15.85 3.79 -2.52
CA LEU A 282 15.97 4.05 -1.09
C LEU A 282 16.43 5.49 -0.83
N GLN A 283 17.33 6.02 -1.66
CA GLN A 283 17.75 7.43 -1.57
C GLN A 283 16.56 8.37 -1.81
N ALA A 284 15.74 8.12 -2.84
CA ALA A 284 14.53 8.91 -3.12
C ALA A 284 13.55 8.91 -1.92
N VAL A 285 13.36 7.76 -1.27
CA VAL A 285 12.56 7.64 -0.04
C VAL A 285 13.17 8.45 1.10
N MET A 286 14.49 8.36 1.31
CA MET A 286 15.18 9.12 2.37
C MET A 286 15.09 10.64 2.14
N GLU A 287 15.18 11.10 0.92
CA GLU A 287 14.95 12.50 0.55
C GLU A 287 13.52 12.94 0.89
N GLY A 288 12.54 12.09 0.61
CA GLY A 288 11.15 12.29 1.02
C GLY A 288 11.01 12.41 2.54
N HIS A 289 11.63 11.50 3.31
CA HIS A 289 11.62 11.57 4.79
C HIS A 289 12.29 12.85 5.31
N ASN A 290 13.40 13.27 4.68
CA ASN A 290 14.08 14.51 5.04
C ASN A 290 13.18 15.73 4.78
N ARG A 291 12.42 15.73 3.66
CA ARG A 291 11.45 16.81 3.38
C ARG A 291 10.33 16.83 4.43
N VAL A 292 9.76 15.68 4.83
CA VAL A 292 8.77 15.59 5.92
C VAL A 292 9.36 16.11 7.23
N THR A 293 10.63 15.80 7.52
CA THR A 293 11.32 16.26 8.75
C THR A 293 11.42 17.79 8.83
N GLN A 294 11.57 18.47 7.70
CA GLN A 294 11.60 19.93 7.61
C GLN A 294 10.22 20.58 7.81
N GLY A 295 9.16 19.79 7.77
CA GLY A 295 7.77 20.23 7.84
C GLY A 295 7.17 20.50 6.45
N LEU A 296 5.96 19.96 6.24
CA LEU A 296 5.17 20.19 5.03
C LEU A 296 4.12 21.29 5.29
N ASP A 297 3.63 21.95 4.23
CA ASP A 297 2.53 22.92 4.30
C ASP A 297 1.26 22.36 3.65
N ILE A 298 0.85 21.13 4.05
CA ILE A 298 -0.39 20.56 3.57
C ILE A 298 -1.57 21.39 4.11
N ARG A 299 -2.36 21.93 3.20
CA ARG A 299 -3.40 22.91 3.54
C ARG A 299 -4.78 22.31 3.82
N CYS A 300 -5.01 21.07 3.37
CA CYS A 300 -6.25 20.35 3.67
C CYS A 300 -6.16 19.62 5.02
N PRO A 301 -7.30 19.20 5.62
CA PRO A 301 -7.31 18.29 6.74
C PRO A 301 -6.59 16.97 6.42
N VAL A 302 -5.81 16.45 7.37
CA VAL A 302 -5.08 15.19 7.26
C VAL A 302 -5.57 14.22 8.34
N LEU A 303 -5.95 13.01 7.94
CA LEU A 303 -6.15 11.88 8.83
C LEU A 303 -4.94 10.93 8.71
N SER A 304 -4.13 10.85 9.76
CA SER A 304 -3.03 9.89 9.84
C SER A 304 -3.41 8.75 10.78
N MET A 305 -3.59 7.56 10.21
CA MET A 305 -3.95 6.34 10.91
C MET A 305 -2.75 5.39 10.99
N GLY A 306 -2.64 4.61 12.06
CA GLY A 306 -1.59 3.61 12.23
C GLY A 306 -1.89 2.64 13.37
N ALA A 307 -1.14 1.55 13.42
CA ALA A 307 -1.19 0.61 14.53
C ALA A 307 -0.79 1.30 15.85
N ALA A 308 -1.29 0.79 16.97
CA ALA A 308 -0.90 1.28 18.30
C ALA A 308 0.41 0.67 18.80
N SER A 309 0.87 -0.42 18.18
CA SER A 309 2.08 -1.14 18.58
C SER A 309 2.93 -1.50 17.37
N THR A 310 4.23 -1.70 17.61
CA THR A 310 5.22 -2.09 16.62
C THR A 310 5.90 -3.38 17.04
N ARG A 311 6.12 -4.30 16.08
CA ARG A 311 6.87 -5.53 16.27
C ARG A 311 7.81 -5.75 15.08
N LEU A 312 8.90 -5.01 15.03
CA LEU A 312 9.92 -5.19 14.00
C LEU A 312 10.75 -6.43 14.31
N GLY A 313 10.99 -7.25 13.30
CA GLY A 313 11.82 -8.45 13.42
C GLY A 313 11.55 -9.44 12.29
N VAL A 314 12.48 -10.36 12.11
CA VAL A 314 12.40 -11.39 11.06
C VAL A 314 11.64 -12.66 11.49
N THR A 315 11.30 -12.75 12.79
CA THR A 315 10.61 -13.92 13.33
C THR A 315 9.14 -13.60 13.53
N TRP A 316 8.29 -14.35 12.86
CA TRP A 316 6.85 -14.30 13.08
C TRP A 316 6.48 -14.92 14.42
N THR A 317 5.53 -14.29 15.12
CA THR A 317 4.87 -14.82 16.30
C THR A 317 3.39 -14.45 16.24
N PRO A 318 2.50 -15.07 17.04
CA PRO A 318 1.08 -14.71 17.03
C PRO A 318 0.81 -13.22 17.24
N GLU A 319 1.63 -12.53 18.06
CA GLU A 319 1.49 -11.08 18.28
C GLU A 319 1.82 -10.23 17.04
N SER A 320 2.47 -10.83 16.03
CA SER A 320 2.70 -10.15 14.74
C SER A 320 1.40 -9.83 14.01
N ARG A 321 0.31 -10.52 14.36
CA ARG A 321 -1.03 -10.27 13.81
C ARG A 321 -1.76 -9.08 14.44
N SER A 322 -1.18 -8.46 15.46
CA SER A 322 -1.79 -7.35 16.21
C SER A 322 -0.86 -6.14 16.35
N ALA A 323 0.15 -6.04 15.48
CA ALA A 323 1.13 -4.96 15.49
C ALA A 323 1.60 -4.62 14.08
N ASP A 324 2.16 -3.42 13.90
CA ASP A 324 2.89 -3.08 12.69
C ASP A 324 4.25 -3.79 12.69
N THR A 325 4.47 -4.66 11.70
CA THR A 325 5.70 -5.44 11.55
C THR A 325 6.68 -4.82 10.55
N ILE A 326 6.30 -3.73 9.91
CA ILE A 326 7.02 -3.10 8.79
C ILE A 326 7.65 -1.78 9.20
N ILE A 327 6.88 -0.89 9.86
CA ILE A 327 7.37 0.44 10.27
C ILE A 327 7.20 0.67 11.77
N ASP A 328 7.96 1.61 12.31
CA ASP A 328 7.80 2.10 13.69
C ASP A 328 6.55 3.00 13.75
N ALA A 329 5.45 2.45 14.29
CA ALA A 329 4.17 3.14 14.43
C ALA A 329 4.25 4.39 15.33
N ASP A 330 5.10 4.35 16.39
CA ASP A 330 5.31 5.49 17.27
C ASP A 330 6.11 6.60 16.57
N ALA A 331 7.15 6.24 15.82
CA ALA A 331 7.91 7.21 15.04
C ALA A 331 7.04 7.87 13.97
N THR A 332 6.21 7.09 13.29
CA THR A 332 5.23 7.57 12.31
C THR A 332 4.23 8.55 12.93
N ALA A 333 3.63 8.19 14.07
CA ALA A 333 2.69 9.07 14.76
C ALA A 333 3.35 10.39 15.22
N ARG A 334 4.58 10.32 15.76
CA ARG A 334 5.36 11.53 16.11
C ARG A 334 5.69 12.39 14.89
N ARG A 335 5.90 11.77 13.73
CA ARG A 335 6.25 12.48 12.49
C ARG A 335 5.02 13.10 11.81
N ALA A 336 3.84 12.53 11.99
CA ALA A 336 2.60 13.00 11.35
C ALA A 336 2.27 14.48 11.67
N VAL A 337 2.68 15.00 12.83
CA VAL A 337 2.46 16.44 13.16
C VAL A 337 3.21 17.40 12.24
N MET A 338 4.20 16.90 11.49
CA MET A 338 4.97 17.70 10.54
C MET A 338 4.31 17.85 9.16
N LEU A 339 3.14 17.23 8.94
CA LEU A 339 2.47 17.21 7.64
C LEU A 339 1.73 18.52 7.34
N GLY A 340 1.18 19.20 8.35
CA GLY A 340 0.38 20.40 8.14
C GLY A 340 -0.25 20.93 9.43
N LYS A 341 -1.15 21.89 9.28
CA LYS A 341 -1.76 22.61 10.43
C LYS A 341 -2.92 21.86 11.08
N LEU A 342 -3.60 21.00 10.33
CA LEU A 342 -4.77 20.27 10.81
C LEU A 342 -4.57 18.76 10.57
N VAL A 343 -3.97 18.09 11.55
CA VAL A 343 -3.67 16.67 11.51
C VAL A 343 -4.38 15.95 12.64
N THR A 344 -5.21 14.99 12.28
CA THR A 344 -5.81 14.03 13.22
C THR A 344 -4.97 12.76 13.22
N ILE A 345 -4.50 12.32 14.36
CA ILE A 345 -3.75 11.07 14.53
C ILE A 345 -4.66 10.06 15.21
N ALA A 346 -4.91 8.93 14.54
CA ALA A 346 -5.68 7.81 15.08
C ALA A 346 -4.83 6.56 15.16
N ARG A 347 -4.79 5.92 16.33
CA ARG A 347 -4.00 4.71 16.56
C ARG A 347 -4.89 3.57 17.00
N PHE A 348 -4.70 2.39 16.40
CA PHE A 348 -5.56 1.23 16.57
C PHE A 348 -4.83 0.11 17.28
N PRO A 349 -5.21 -0.21 18.53
CA PRO A 349 -4.76 -1.44 19.19
C PRO A 349 -5.18 -2.67 18.36
N GLY A 350 -4.27 -3.62 18.18
CA GLY A 350 -4.51 -4.78 17.32
C GLY A 350 -4.37 -4.51 15.81
N GLY A 351 -4.12 -3.25 15.41
CA GLY A 351 -3.89 -2.89 14.01
C GLY A 351 -2.59 -3.48 13.47
N VAL A 352 -2.63 -3.96 12.22
CA VAL A 352 -1.45 -4.38 11.44
C VAL A 352 -0.98 -3.25 10.54
N HIS A 353 0.08 -3.47 9.77
CA HIS A 353 0.68 -2.44 8.90
C HIS A 353 -0.33 -1.85 7.90
N ASP A 354 -1.03 -2.66 7.11
CA ASP A 354 -2.24 -2.19 6.42
C ASP A 354 -3.43 -2.40 7.35
N LEU A 355 -3.93 -1.31 7.94
CA LEU A 355 -5.03 -1.34 8.90
C LEU A 355 -6.31 -1.96 8.33
N THR A 356 -6.49 -1.91 7.01
CA THR A 356 -7.65 -2.50 6.34
C THR A 356 -7.59 -4.03 6.26
N LEU A 357 -6.42 -4.62 6.54
CA LEU A 357 -6.20 -6.05 6.61
C LEU A 357 -6.19 -6.59 8.05
N SER A 358 -6.43 -5.75 9.04
CA SER A 358 -6.51 -6.15 10.45
C SER A 358 -7.69 -7.12 10.69
N GLU A 359 -7.70 -7.77 11.84
CA GLU A 359 -8.82 -8.60 12.28
C GLU A 359 -10.16 -7.85 12.19
N PRO A 360 -11.29 -8.56 11.97
CA PRO A 360 -12.57 -7.91 11.68
C PRO A 360 -13.00 -6.81 12.65
N PRO A 361 -12.90 -6.96 13.99
CA PRO A 361 -13.28 -5.90 14.92
C PRO A 361 -12.38 -4.66 14.84
N VAL A 362 -11.08 -4.82 14.59
CA VAL A 362 -10.14 -3.71 14.46
C VAL A 362 -10.38 -2.99 13.13
N ARG A 363 -10.58 -3.74 12.04
CA ARG A 363 -10.92 -3.20 10.72
C ARG A 363 -12.21 -2.35 10.77
N GLU A 364 -13.23 -2.80 11.49
CA GLU A 364 -14.46 -2.03 11.70
C GLU A 364 -14.20 -0.75 12.51
N GLN A 365 -13.33 -0.77 13.51
CA GLN A 365 -12.92 0.44 14.24
C GLN A 365 -12.22 1.44 13.32
N VAL A 366 -11.35 0.95 12.41
CA VAL A 366 -10.68 1.78 11.40
C VAL A 366 -11.70 2.45 10.50
N PHE A 367 -12.62 1.70 9.91
CA PHE A 367 -13.66 2.25 9.05
C PHE A 367 -14.60 3.20 9.81
N SER A 368 -14.96 2.87 11.04
CA SER A 368 -15.76 3.75 11.89
C SER A 368 -15.05 5.09 12.18
N ALA A 369 -13.74 5.07 12.44
CA ALA A 369 -12.96 6.28 12.61
C ALA A 369 -12.89 7.11 11.31
N MET A 370 -12.66 6.45 10.17
CA MET A 370 -12.69 7.11 8.85
C MET A 370 -14.05 7.76 8.59
N ARG A 371 -15.16 7.03 8.78
CA ARG A 371 -16.52 7.57 8.60
C ARG A 371 -16.75 8.84 9.42
N ARG A 372 -16.45 8.81 10.73
CA ARG A 372 -16.61 9.97 11.61
C ARG A 372 -15.77 11.16 11.18
N TRP A 373 -14.52 10.90 10.79
CA TRP A 373 -13.61 11.95 10.34
C TRP A 373 -14.05 12.53 8.99
N MET A 374 -14.42 11.67 8.04
CA MET A 374 -14.91 12.12 6.73
C MET A 374 -16.23 12.89 6.86
N ALA A 375 -17.12 12.50 7.77
CA ALA A 375 -18.35 13.25 8.05
C ALA A 375 -18.06 14.69 8.51
N ALA A 376 -16.96 14.91 9.22
CA ALA A 376 -16.59 16.25 9.70
C ALA A 376 -15.89 17.11 8.63
N TYR A 377 -15.11 16.50 7.73
CA TYR A 377 -14.21 17.25 6.86
C TYR A 377 -14.49 17.10 5.36
N VAL A 378 -15.17 16.03 4.93
CA VAL A 378 -15.39 15.69 3.52
C VAL A 378 -16.87 15.72 3.17
N LEU A 379 -17.71 15.00 3.92
CA LEU A 379 -19.14 14.89 3.64
C LEU A 379 -19.87 16.17 4.09
N ARG A 380 -20.70 16.71 3.19
CA ARG A 380 -21.50 17.91 3.45
C ARG A 380 -22.99 17.58 3.37
#